data_45b5eaac93882d4ce5e1318b5b41b2ec
#
_entry.id   45b5eaac93882d4ce5e1318b5b41b2ec
#
_cell.length_a   1.000
_cell.length_b   1.000
_cell.length_c   1.000
_cell.angle_alpha   90.00
_cell.angle_beta   90.00
_cell.angle_gamma   90.00
#
_symmetry.space_group_name_H-M   'P 1'
#
loop_
_entity.id
_entity.type
_entity.pdbx_description
1 polymer ?
#
loop_
_entity_poly.entity_id
_entity_poly.type
_entity_poly.pdbx_seq_one_letter_code
_entity_poly.pdbx_strand_id
1 'polypeptide(L)'
;MLQKFGFSQYESQAYEVVVSSNEPLDATTIVKHSGVPKAKIYEVLSRLIDKGMVMDSVSEKKKLYTALPLKLAIEKLTTEFQSNIKELETTISKKSFTDDRVWSLKMQSSIRVQSKELIEGAKKSILISAWNDTLSEYLPLLEEKAKQGVKTESLIVGKVETDLENMHFLIPAEEPNALERYLLLIVDDREILFAGVEQESWQAMKTMSQPFVKFFTEFFYHDVALAKITQKHHDLFMEDEEIKSLLMKLRY
;
A
#
# COMPACT_ATOMS: atom_id res chain seq x y z
N MET A 1 5.11 12.43 -18.87
CA MET A 1 4.27 11.20 -18.78
C MET A 1 5.11 9.93 -18.61
N LEU A 2 6.09 9.66 -19.47
CA LEU A 2 6.94 8.45 -19.42
C LEU A 2 7.90 8.37 -18.23
N GLN A 3 8.14 9.42 -17.47
CA GLN A 3 9.03 9.43 -16.30
C GLN A 3 8.65 8.37 -15.26
N LYS A 4 7.35 8.08 -15.11
CA LYS A 4 6.87 7.02 -14.19
C LYS A 4 7.29 5.60 -14.62
N PHE A 5 7.74 5.44 -15.86
CA PHE A 5 8.22 4.18 -16.45
C PHE A 5 9.76 4.15 -16.60
N GLY A 6 10.49 4.99 -15.85
CA GLY A 6 11.96 4.99 -15.86
C GLY A 6 12.62 5.77 -17.01
N PHE A 7 11.88 6.62 -17.68
CA PHE A 7 12.43 7.54 -18.66
C PHE A 7 12.85 8.84 -18.01
N SER A 8 13.93 9.47 -18.51
CA SER A 8 14.30 10.80 -18.07
C SER A 8 13.29 11.86 -18.55
N GLN A 9 13.34 13.03 -17.95
CA GLN A 9 12.49 14.16 -18.34
C GLN A 9 12.65 14.49 -19.85
N TYR A 10 13.88 14.56 -20.35
CA TYR A 10 14.14 14.86 -21.75
C TYR A 10 13.68 13.75 -22.70
N GLU A 11 13.82 12.49 -22.32
CA GLU A 11 13.27 11.37 -23.10
C GLU A 11 11.74 11.47 -23.19
N SER A 12 11.05 11.78 -22.07
CA SER A 12 9.60 11.97 -22.06
C SER A 12 9.17 13.12 -22.97
N GLN A 13 9.84 14.28 -22.87
CA GLN A 13 9.55 15.46 -23.68
C GLN A 13 9.78 15.22 -25.18
N ALA A 14 10.91 14.60 -25.55
CA ALA A 14 11.21 14.29 -26.95
C ALA A 14 10.22 13.29 -27.52
N TYR A 15 9.88 12.21 -26.77
CA TYR A 15 8.91 11.21 -27.21
C TYR A 15 7.51 11.79 -27.40
N GLU A 16 7.05 12.66 -26.50
CA GLU A 16 5.75 13.33 -26.61
C GLU A 16 5.60 14.12 -27.91
N VAL A 17 6.66 14.79 -28.33
CA VAL A 17 6.67 15.51 -29.61
C VAL A 17 6.61 14.56 -30.79
N VAL A 18 7.44 13.51 -30.79
CA VAL A 18 7.53 12.57 -31.93
C VAL A 18 6.26 11.73 -32.06
N VAL A 19 5.64 11.29 -30.95
CA VAL A 19 4.42 10.48 -30.96
C VAL A 19 3.17 11.29 -31.35
N SER A 20 3.21 12.61 -31.11
CA SER A 20 2.13 13.52 -31.49
C SER A 20 2.20 13.97 -32.95
N SER A 21 3.27 13.63 -33.65
CA SER A 21 3.43 13.99 -35.06
C SER A 21 2.90 12.88 -35.98
N ASN A 22 2.19 13.28 -37.02
CA ASN A 22 1.74 12.37 -38.07
C ASN A 22 2.84 12.11 -39.13
N GLU A 23 3.94 12.89 -39.10
CA GLU A 23 5.04 12.77 -40.06
C GLU A 23 6.37 12.58 -39.31
N PRO A 24 7.35 11.90 -39.92
CA PRO A 24 8.70 11.82 -39.37
C PRO A 24 9.32 13.20 -39.18
N LEU A 25 9.95 13.43 -38.02
CA LEU A 25 10.55 14.71 -37.65
C LEU A 25 12.08 14.65 -37.68
N ASP A 26 12.73 15.76 -38.05
CA ASP A 26 14.16 15.90 -37.84
C ASP A 26 14.50 16.38 -36.42
N ALA A 27 15.73 16.20 -36.00
CA ALA A 27 16.18 16.58 -34.66
C ALA A 27 15.97 18.07 -34.34
N THR A 28 16.06 18.95 -35.34
CA THR A 28 15.87 20.38 -35.17
C THR A 28 14.43 20.71 -34.82
N THR A 29 13.50 20.09 -35.50
CA THR A 29 12.06 20.23 -35.25
C THR A 29 11.70 19.69 -33.87
N ILE A 30 12.28 18.53 -33.47
CA ILE A 30 12.06 17.95 -32.13
C ILE A 30 12.58 18.89 -31.04
N VAL A 31 13.79 19.48 -31.20
CA VAL A 31 14.34 20.50 -30.27
C VAL A 31 13.37 21.65 -30.11
N LYS A 32 12.86 22.18 -31.22
CA LYS A 32 11.99 23.36 -31.22
C LYS A 32 10.71 23.16 -30.41
N HIS A 33 10.17 21.94 -30.41
CA HIS A 33 8.88 21.66 -29.78
C HIS A 33 8.97 20.92 -28.45
N SER A 34 10.11 20.25 -28.14
CA SER A 34 10.24 19.44 -26.90
C SER A 34 10.82 20.22 -25.73
N GLY A 35 11.50 21.33 -25.96
CA GLY A 35 12.27 22.02 -24.92
C GLY A 35 13.57 21.31 -24.52
N VAL A 36 13.95 20.22 -25.21
CA VAL A 36 15.21 19.53 -25.00
C VAL A 36 16.36 20.38 -25.54
N PRO A 37 17.43 20.63 -24.77
CA PRO A 37 18.58 21.39 -25.26
C PRO A 37 19.21 20.76 -26.50
N LYS A 38 19.54 21.60 -27.52
CA LYS A 38 20.15 21.15 -28.78
C LYS A 38 21.39 20.28 -28.58
N ALA A 39 22.19 20.56 -27.56
CA ALA A 39 23.39 19.79 -27.25
C ALA A 39 23.08 18.34 -26.75
N LYS A 40 21.87 18.08 -26.26
CA LYS A 40 21.47 16.80 -25.71
C LYS A 40 20.55 15.98 -26.60
N ILE A 41 19.97 16.55 -27.64
CA ILE A 41 18.91 15.92 -28.42
C ILE A 41 19.35 14.60 -29.06
N TYR A 42 20.54 14.53 -29.61
CA TYR A 42 21.02 13.31 -30.27
C TYR A 42 21.24 12.15 -29.25
N GLU A 43 21.73 12.46 -28.06
CA GLU A 43 21.87 11.51 -26.97
C GLU A 43 20.51 11.00 -26.52
N VAL A 44 19.54 11.90 -26.33
CA VAL A 44 18.16 11.58 -25.93
C VAL A 44 17.48 10.71 -26.97
N LEU A 45 17.60 11.07 -28.27
CA LEU A 45 17.02 10.27 -29.35
C LEU A 45 17.69 8.89 -29.47
N SER A 46 19.01 8.80 -29.30
CA SER A 46 19.70 7.50 -29.27
C SER A 46 19.15 6.60 -28.16
N ARG A 47 19.01 7.12 -26.93
CA ARG A 47 18.44 6.37 -25.81
C ARG A 47 17.00 5.94 -26.05
N LEU A 48 16.20 6.76 -26.72
CA LEU A 48 14.82 6.39 -27.10
C LEU A 48 14.79 5.28 -28.17
N ILE A 49 15.77 5.30 -29.09
CA ILE A 49 15.94 4.23 -30.09
C ILE A 49 16.38 2.93 -29.40
N ASP A 50 17.38 3.00 -28.51
CA ASP A 50 17.89 1.84 -27.74
C ASP A 50 16.78 1.22 -26.90
N LYS A 51 15.87 2.05 -26.36
CA LYS A 51 14.66 1.61 -25.65
C LYS A 51 13.52 1.18 -26.58
N GLY A 52 13.70 1.23 -27.91
CA GLY A 52 12.69 0.86 -28.89
C GLY A 52 11.43 1.70 -28.90
N MET A 53 11.49 2.94 -28.40
CA MET A 53 10.37 3.89 -28.36
C MET A 53 10.31 4.80 -29.58
N VAL A 54 11.44 4.97 -30.25
CA VAL A 54 11.60 5.78 -31.46
C VAL A 54 12.36 4.98 -32.50
N MET A 55 12.01 5.15 -33.75
CA MET A 55 12.71 4.60 -34.92
C MET A 55 13.34 5.75 -35.68
N ASP A 56 14.47 5.50 -36.33
CA ASP A 56 15.12 6.45 -37.20
C ASP A 56 15.28 5.96 -38.63
N SER A 57 15.33 6.87 -39.57
CA SER A 57 15.58 6.63 -40.98
C SER A 57 16.39 7.76 -41.56
N VAL A 58 17.11 7.48 -42.66
CA VAL A 58 17.84 8.52 -43.41
C VAL A 58 17.15 8.76 -44.73
N SER A 59 16.64 9.97 -44.94
CA SER A 59 16.05 10.43 -46.20
C SER A 59 16.70 11.70 -46.62
N GLU A 60 17.11 11.79 -47.91
CA GLU A 60 17.73 12.99 -48.51
C GLU A 60 18.88 13.59 -47.70
N LYS A 61 19.77 12.75 -47.14
CA LYS A 61 20.88 13.12 -46.26
C LYS A 61 20.46 13.72 -44.88
N LYS A 62 19.18 13.63 -44.53
CA LYS A 62 18.68 14.01 -43.21
C LYS A 62 18.24 12.77 -42.40
N LYS A 63 18.57 12.79 -41.13
CA LYS A 63 18.08 11.76 -40.17
C LYS A 63 16.72 12.18 -39.68
N LEU A 64 15.72 11.31 -39.88
CA LEU A 64 14.35 11.50 -39.50
C LEU A 64 13.97 10.48 -38.40
N TYR A 65 13.06 10.86 -37.54
CA TYR A 65 12.62 10.09 -36.37
C TYR A 65 11.10 9.94 -36.36
N THR A 66 10.61 8.75 -36.02
CA THR A 66 9.20 8.49 -35.81
C THR A 66 9.02 7.66 -34.54
N ALA A 67 7.93 7.89 -33.81
CA ALA A 67 7.68 7.15 -32.57
C ALA A 67 7.10 5.77 -32.88
N LEU A 68 7.37 4.81 -32.00
CA LEU A 68 6.55 3.61 -31.92
C LEU A 68 5.11 4.03 -31.63
N PRO A 69 4.11 3.56 -32.40
CA PRO A 69 2.71 3.89 -32.18
C PRO A 69 2.30 3.67 -30.72
N LEU A 70 1.54 4.62 -30.15
CA LEU A 70 1.23 4.65 -28.71
C LEU A 70 0.67 3.29 -28.19
N LYS A 71 -0.18 2.63 -28.97
CA LYS A 71 -0.71 1.31 -28.63
C LYS A 71 0.40 0.28 -28.44
N LEU A 72 1.35 0.23 -29.37
CA LEU A 72 2.48 -0.70 -29.30
C LEU A 72 3.46 -0.34 -28.20
N ALA A 73 3.65 0.97 -27.94
CA ALA A 73 4.47 1.44 -26.83
C ALA A 73 3.90 1.02 -25.46
N ILE A 74 2.58 1.10 -25.30
CA ILE A 74 1.90 0.64 -24.07
C ILE A 74 2.06 -0.90 -23.91
N GLU A 75 1.83 -1.66 -24.96
CA GLU A 75 1.98 -3.11 -24.96
C GLU A 75 3.42 -3.52 -24.61
N LYS A 76 4.41 -2.89 -25.23
CA LYS A 76 5.83 -3.10 -24.95
C LYS A 76 6.15 -2.85 -23.49
N LEU A 77 5.80 -1.66 -22.96
CA LEU A 77 6.08 -1.27 -21.58
C LEU A 77 5.39 -2.22 -20.58
N THR A 78 4.17 -2.65 -20.85
CA THR A 78 3.45 -3.62 -20.02
C THR A 78 4.18 -4.98 -19.99
N THR A 79 4.60 -5.47 -21.14
CA THR A 79 5.32 -6.75 -21.26
C THR A 79 6.68 -6.70 -20.56
N GLU A 80 7.44 -5.62 -20.75
CA GLU A 80 8.73 -5.42 -20.07
C GLU A 80 8.56 -5.34 -18.56
N PHE A 81 7.55 -4.61 -18.07
CA PHE A 81 7.28 -4.50 -16.65
C PHE A 81 6.92 -5.86 -16.03
N GLN A 82 6.08 -6.65 -16.70
CA GLN A 82 5.73 -8.01 -16.25
C GLN A 82 6.94 -8.94 -16.24
N SER A 83 7.79 -8.86 -17.27
CA SER A 83 9.05 -9.63 -17.34
C SER A 83 10.00 -9.28 -16.21
N ASN A 84 10.17 -7.98 -15.92
CA ASN A 84 11.04 -7.50 -14.85
C ASN A 84 10.52 -7.94 -13.47
N ILE A 85 9.20 -7.92 -13.25
CA ILE A 85 8.59 -8.46 -12.02
C ILE A 85 8.94 -9.94 -11.87
N LYS A 86 8.74 -10.74 -12.93
CA LYS A 86 9.04 -12.17 -12.90
C LYS A 86 10.51 -12.47 -12.65
N GLU A 87 11.40 -11.67 -13.20
CA GLU A 87 12.84 -11.75 -12.93
C GLU A 87 13.16 -11.46 -11.46
N LEU A 88 12.57 -10.41 -10.88
CA LEU A 88 12.71 -10.09 -9.47
C LEU A 88 12.23 -11.25 -8.57
N GLU A 89 11.09 -11.85 -8.88
CA GLU A 89 10.55 -12.98 -8.12
C GLU A 89 11.47 -14.20 -8.15
N THR A 90 12.14 -14.47 -9.29
CA THR A 90 13.03 -15.62 -9.45
C THR A 90 14.44 -15.39 -8.89
N THR A 91 14.92 -14.15 -8.91
CA THR A 91 16.30 -13.81 -8.52
C THR A 91 16.44 -13.57 -7.02
N ILE A 92 15.37 -13.09 -6.36
CA ILE A 92 15.41 -12.78 -4.93
C ILE A 92 14.92 -13.99 -4.14
N SER A 93 15.84 -14.83 -3.68
CA SER A 93 15.52 -15.83 -2.65
C SER A 93 15.28 -15.10 -1.31
N LYS A 94 14.06 -15.17 -0.77
CA LYS A 94 13.74 -14.67 0.57
C LYS A 94 14.57 -15.44 1.59
N LYS A 95 15.61 -14.83 2.14
CA LYS A 95 16.25 -15.33 3.37
C LYS A 95 15.25 -15.06 4.50
N SER A 96 14.76 -16.10 5.16
CA SER A 96 13.96 -15.95 6.36
C SER A 96 14.85 -15.34 7.45
N PHE A 97 14.60 -14.11 7.80
CA PHE A 97 15.33 -13.39 8.81
C PHE A 97 14.43 -13.22 10.03
N THR A 98 14.83 -13.78 11.17
CA THR A 98 14.13 -13.52 12.43
C THR A 98 14.76 -12.28 13.03
N ASP A 99 13.99 -11.20 13.11
CA ASP A 99 14.45 -9.89 13.55
C ASP A 99 13.53 -9.36 14.64
N ASP A 100 14.09 -9.07 15.82
CA ASP A 100 13.38 -8.47 16.96
C ASP A 100 13.42 -6.94 16.97
N ARG A 101 14.04 -6.32 15.96
CA ARG A 101 14.05 -4.87 15.79
C ARG A 101 12.65 -4.34 15.48
N VAL A 102 12.49 -3.06 15.73
CA VAL A 102 11.29 -2.31 15.33
C VAL A 102 11.55 -1.64 13.97
N TRP A 103 10.77 -2.03 12.98
CA TRP A 103 10.82 -1.46 11.64
C TRP A 103 9.71 -0.45 11.44
N SER A 104 10.01 0.70 10.85
CA SER A 104 9.02 1.72 10.52
C SER A 104 8.61 1.66 9.05
N LEU A 105 7.31 1.87 8.80
CA LEU A 105 6.74 2.00 7.46
C LEU A 105 6.00 3.33 7.39
N LYS A 106 6.19 4.07 6.29
CA LYS A 106 5.64 5.44 6.14
C LYS A 106 4.64 5.57 5.00
N MET A 107 4.33 4.63 4.22
CA MET A 107 3.39 4.77 3.10
C MET A 107 2.20 3.83 3.29
N GLN A 108 0.99 4.35 3.19
CA GLN A 108 -0.23 3.57 3.31
C GLN A 108 -0.24 2.33 2.39
N SER A 109 0.25 2.47 1.15
CA SER A 109 0.39 1.34 0.22
C SER A 109 1.33 0.25 0.74
N SER A 110 2.46 0.63 1.33
CA SER A 110 3.41 -0.32 1.92
C SER A 110 2.84 -1.01 3.16
N ILE A 111 2.12 -0.25 4.00
CA ILE A 111 1.43 -0.78 5.18
C ILE A 111 0.38 -1.82 4.76
N ARG A 112 -0.43 -1.52 3.73
CA ARG A 112 -1.43 -2.46 3.18
C ARG A 112 -0.80 -3.75 2.66
N VAL A 113 0.27 -3.64 1.88
CA VAL A 113 0.99 -4.82 1.34
C VAL A 113 1.56 -5.67 2.48
N GLN A 114 2.21 -5.06 3.47
CA GLN A 114 2.75 -5.78 4.62
C GLN A 114 1.65 -6.42 5.48
N SER A 115 0.52 -5.75 5.68
CA SER A 115 -0.61 -6.31 6.42
C SER A 115 -1.19 -7.54 5.71
N LYS A 116 -1.35 -7.48 4.38
CA LYS A 116 -1.80 -8.63 3.58
C LYS A 116 -0.81 -9.78 3.64
N GLU A 117 0.49 -9.52 3.48
CA GLU A 117 1.54 -10.55 3.58
C GLU A 117 1.53 -11.24 4.95
N LEU A 118 1.33 -10.48 6.03
CA LEU A 118 1.22 -11.05 7.39
C LEU A 118 -0.01 -11.95 7.54
N ILE A 119 -1.17 -11.49 7.07
CA ILE A 119 -2.41 -12.28 7.12
C ILE A 119 -2.27 -13.55 6.29
N GLU A 120 -1.78 -13.46 5.06
CA GLU A 120 -1.54 -14.60 4.17
C GLU A 120 -0.54 -15.61 4.75
N GLY A 121 0.48 -15.12 5.47
CA GLY A 121 1.50 -15.92 6.12
C GLY A 121 1.05 -16.60 7.41
N ALA A 122 -0.08 -16.21 8.00
CA ALA A 122 -0.58 -16.71 9.27
C ALA A 122 -0.89 -18.22 9.24
N LYS A 123 -0.48 -18.92 10.30
CA LYS A 123 -0.65 -20.37 10.42
C LYS A 123 -1.47 -20.81 11.63
N LYS A 124 -1.53 -19.98 12.69
CA LYS A 124 -2.16 -20.33 13.97
C LYS A 124 -3.26 -19.35 14.35
N SER A 125 -2.93 -18.06 14.37
CA SER A 125 -3.84 -17.04 14.90
C SER A 125 -3.65 -15.68 14.23
N ILE A 126 -4.73 -14.92 14.15
CA ILE A 126 -4.77 -13.52 13.72
C ILE A 126 -5.64 -12.76 14.71
N LEU A 127 -5.05 -11.75 15.37
CA LEU A 127 -5.79 -10.74 16.11
C LEU A 127 -5.71 -9.44 15.31
N ILE A 128 -6.84 -8.83 15.03
CA ILE A 128 -6.90 -7.58 14.28
C ILE A 128 -7.83 -6.57 14.95
N SER A 129 -7.36 -5.34 15.14
CA SER A 129 -8.19 -4.23 15.59
C SER A 129 -8.07 -3.07 14.63
N ALA A 130 -9.19 -2.61 14.09
CA ALA A 130 -9.23 -1.54 13.08
C ALA A 130 -10.63 -0.90 12.98
N TRP A 131 -10.70 0.22 12.27
CA TRP A 131 -11.96 0.78 11.81
C TRP A 131 -12.61 -0.10 10.75
N ASN A 132 -13.94 -0.01 10.67
CA ASN A 132 -14.76 -0.81 9.75
C ASN A 132 -14.33 -0.70 8.28
N ASP A 133 -14.03 0.50 7.79
CA ASP A 133 -13.58 0.73 6.42
C ASP A 133 -12.19 0.11 6.15
N THR A 134 -11.27 0.24 7.11
CA THR A 134 -9.94 -0.37 7.02
C THR A 134 -10.02 -1.89 7.09
N LEU A 135 -10.83 -2.44 8.00
CA LEU A 135 -10.99 -3.88 8.13
C LEU A 135 -11.62 -4.51 6.89
N SER A 136 -12.59 -3.84 6.28
CA SER A 136 -13.28 -4.32 5.06
C SER A 136 -12.31 -4.69 3.93
N GLU A 137 -11.15 -4.05 3.88
CA GLU A 137 -10.11 -4.38 2.89
C GLU A 137 -9.44 -5.75 3.14
N TYR A 138 -9.50 -6.26 4.37
CA TYR A 138 -8.86 -7.51 4.79
C TYR A 138 -9.85 -8.65 5.00
N LEU A 139 -11.16 -8.38 5.06
CA LEU A 139 -12.18 -9.39 5.32
C LEU A 139 -12.07 -10.64 4.44
N PRO A 140 -11.92 -10.54 3.09
CA PRO A 140 -11.83 -11.73 2.25
C PRO A 140 -10.64 -12.63 2.64
N LEU A 141 -9.51 -12.05 3.01
CA LEU A 141 -8.32 -12.80 3.46
C LEU A 141 -8.53 -13.42 4.84
N LEU A 142 -9.17 -12.71 5.77
CA LEU A 142 -9.47 -13.20 7.11
C LEU A 142 -10.45 -14.37 7.07
N GLU A 143 -11.50 -14.27 6.24
CA GLU A 143 -12.47 -15.34 6.01
C GLU A 143 -11.83 -16.58 5.38
N GLU A 144 -10.94 -16.38 4.41
CA GLU A 144 -10.17 -17.47 3.80
C GLU A 144 -9.28 -18.16 4.86
N LYS A 145 -8.57 -17.40 5.70
CA LYS A 145 -7.75 -17.93 6.78
C LYS A 145 -8.55 -18.66 7.84
N ALA A 146 -9.71 -18.14 8.21
CA ALA A 146 -10.64 -18.83 9.12
C ALA A 146 -11.10 -20.19 8.54
N LYS A 147 -11.44 -20.26 7.25
CA LYS A 147 -11.76 -21.52 6.55
C LYS A 147 -10.58 -22.49 6.52
N GLN A 148 -9.34 -22.01 6.53
CA GLN A 148 -8.11 -22.82 6.64
C GLN A 148 -7.80 -23.28 8.06
N GLY A 149 -8.64 -22.92 9.06
CA GLY A 149 -8.48 -23.30 10.47
C GLY A 149 -7.57 -22.36 11.27
N VAL A 150 -7.21 -21.20 10.75
CA VAL A 150 -6.50 -20.16 11.49
C VAL A 150 -7.50 -19.46 12.42
N LYS A 151 -7.18 -19.36 13.71
CA LYS A 151 -8.03 -18.67 14.70
C LYS A 151 -8.00 -17.17 14.42
N THR A 152 -9.13 -16.59 14.00
CA THR A 152 -9.27 -15.16 13.76
C THR A 152 -10.09 -14.51 14.85
N GLU A 153 -9.65 -13.41 15.42
CA GLU A 153 -10.39 -12.60 16.38
C GLU A 153 -10.23 -11.12 16.02
N SER A 154 -11.33 -10.39 15.96
CA SER A 154 -11.35 -9.03 15.46
C SER A 154 -12.08 -8.08 16.41
N LEU A 155 -11.49 -6.91 16.65
CA LEU A 155 -12.13 -5.78 17.32
C LEU A 155 -12.33 -4.65 16.31
N ILE A 156 -13.57 -4.21 16.14
CA ILE A 156 -13.93 -3.26 15.09
C ILE A 156 -14.51 -2.00 15.69
N VAL A 157 -13.96 -0.87 15.27
CA VAL A 157 -14.60 0.43 15.52
C VAL A 157 -15.63 0.67 14.41
N GLY A 158 -16.91 0.60 14.78
CA GLY A 158 -18.04 0.67 13.84
C GLY A 158 -18.70 -0.67 13.61
N LYS A 159 -19.41 -0.81 12.49
CA LYS A 159 -20.14 -2.03 12.13
C LYS A 159 -19.65 -2.57 10.78
N VAL A 160 -19.61 -3.88 10.65
CA VAL A 160 -19.29 -4.58 9.41
C VAL A 160 -20.13 -5.87 9.35
N GLU A 161 -20.52 -6.28 8.15
CA GLU A 161 -21.19 -7.56 7.91
C GLU A 161 -20.15 -8.57 7.43
N THR A 162 -20.07 -9.73 8.11
CA THR A 162 -19.10 -10.78 7.81
C THR A 162 -19.52 -12.10 8.44
N ASP A 163 -19.02 -13.20 7.90
CA ASP A 163 -19.24 -14.57 8.41
C ASP A 163 -18.20 -14.99 9.48
N LEU A 164 -17.29 -14.09 9.89
CA LEU A 164 -16.31 -14.38 10.95
C LEU A 164 -16.99 -14.49 12.31
N GLU A 165 -16.65 -15.55 13.07
CA GLU A 165 -17.32 -15.88 14.35
C GLU A 165 -16.90 -14.97 15.51
N ASN A 166 -15.60 -14.65 15.64
CA ASN A 166 -15.04 -13.93 16.79
C ASN A 166 -14.89 -12.43 16.50
N MET A 167 -16.04 -11.77 16.37
CA MET A 167 -16.10 -10.33 16.09
C MET A 167 -16.56 -9.58 17.33
N HIS A 168 -15.80 -8.55 17.69
CA HIS A 168 -16.12 -7.62 18.77
C HIS A 168 -16.30 -6.23 18.19
N PHE A 169 -17.32 -5.53 18.64
CA PHE A 169 -17.66 -4.22 18.10
C PHE A 169 -17.53 -3.15 19.17
N LEU A 170 -16.77 -2.12 18.86
CA LEU A 170 -16.74 -0.88 19.58
C LEU A 170 -17.62 0.12 18.82
N ILE A 171 -18.69 0.57 19.43
CA ILE A 171 -19.56 1.59 18.83
C ILE A 171 -19.34 2.86 19.65
N PRO A 172 -18.63 3.88 19.10
CA PRO A 172 -18.41 5.13 19.80
C PRO A 172 -19.72 5.83 20.15
N ALA A 173 -19.83 6.39 21.35
CA ALA A 173 -21.02 7.11 21.80
C ALA A 173 -21.20 8.48 21.13
N GLU A 174 -20.13 9.08 20.59
CA GLU A 174 -20.12 10.40 19.93
C GLU A 174 -19.51 10.33 18.51
N GLU A 175 -19.57 11.44 17.76
CA GLU A 175 -19.20 11.50 16.35
C GLU A 175 -17.82 10.85 16.05
N PRO A 176 -17.73 10.03 15.00
CA PRO A 176 -16.53 9.26 14.66
C PRO A 176 -15.28 10.10 14.36
N ASN A 177 -15.43 11.42 14.17
CA ASN A 177 -14.37 12.32 13.74
C ASN A 177 -13.31 12.63 14.82
N ALA A 178 -13.58 12.33 16.10
CA ALA A 178 -12.65 12.59 17.21
C ALA A 178 -11.65 11.43 17.47
N LEU A 179 -11.84 10.29 16.83
CA LEU A 179 -11.03 9.10 17.09
C LEU A 179 -9.90 8.97 16.06
N GLU A 180 -8.67 8.87 16.53
CA GLU A 180 -7.54 8.58 15.66
C GLU A 180 -7.69 7.22 14.99
N ARG A 181 -7.45 7.19 13.68
CA ARG A 181 -7.48 5.94 12.91
C ARG A 181 -6.26 5.10 13.19
N TYR A 182 -6.46 3.82 13.46
CA TYR A 182 -5.38 2.88 13.67
C TYR A 182 -5.68 1.50 13.08
N LEU A 183 -4.64 0.70 12.94
CA LEU A 183 -4.68 -0.71 12.61
C LEU A 183 -3.69 -1.43 13.53
N LEU A 184 -4.15 -2.39 14.30
CA LEU A 184 -3.33 -3.33 15.04
C LEU A 184 -3.53 -4.72 14.42
N LEU A 185 -2.46 -5.37 14.02
CA LEU A 185 -2.44 -6.72 13.50
C LEU A 185 -1.38 -7.53 14.27
N ILE A 186 -1.79 -8.65 14.85
CA ILE A 186 -0.91 -9.59 15.57
C ILE A 186 -1.11 -10.96 14.93
N VAL A 187 -0.02 -11.58 14.50
CA VAL A 187 -0.04 -12.86 13.79
C VAL A 187 0.78 -13.90 14.53
N ASP A 188 0.16 -15.07 14.76
CA ASP A 188 0.78 -16.27 15.32
C ASP A 188 1.45 -16.04 16.69
N ASP A 189 1.03 -15.05 17.48
CA ASP A 189 1.66 -14.59 18.74
C ASP A 189 3.17 -14.32 18.58
N ARG A 190 3.57 -13.91 17.39
CA ARG A 190 4.97 -13.79 17.00
C ARG A 190 5.31 -12.43 16.40
N GLU A 191 4.43 -11.85 15.64
CA GLU A 191 4.70 -10.64 14.86
C GLU A 191 3.55 -9.66 14.96
N ILE A 192 3.88 -8.38 15.12
CA ILE A 192 2.90 -7.31 15.15
C ILE A 192 3.18 -6.30 14.04
N LEU A 193 2.10 -5.71 13.55
CA LEU A 193 2.08 -4.48 12.79
C LEU A 193 1.08 -3.54 13.45
N PHE A 194 1.56 -2.40 13.94
CA PHE A 194 0.72 -1.34 14.49
C PHE A 194 0.86 -0.10 13.60
N ALA A 195 -0.24 0.42 13.10
CA ALA A 195 -0.29 1.60 12.26
C ALA A 195 -1.27 2.63 12.81
N GLY A 196 -0.93 3.89 12.65
CA GLY A 196 -1.78 5.03 13.02
C GLY A 196 -1.60 6.19 12.06
N VAL A 197 -2.45 7.20 12.17
CA VAL A 197 -2.38 8.42 11.38
C VAL A 197 -1.71 9.52 12.20
N GLU A 198 -0.64 10.10 11.67
CA GLU A 198 0.04 11.26 12.23
C GLU A 198 0.13 12.34 11.13
N GLN A 199 -0.34 13.56 11.41
CA GLN A 199 -0.34 14.67 10.45
C GLN A 199 -0.89 14.27 9.06
N GLU A 200 -2.06 13.62 9.04
CA GLU A 200 -2.74 13.11 7.83
C GLU A 200 -1.99 12.00 7.07
N SER A 201 -0.91 11.49 7.62
CA SER A 201 -0.09 10.44 7.02
C SER A 201 -0.10 9.17 7.84
N TRP A 202 -0.28 8.02 7.18
CA TRP A 202 -0.15 6.73 7.83
C TRP A 202 1.31 6.41 8.14
N GLN A 203 1.55 6.04 9.39
CA GLN A 203 2.82 5.50 9.84
C GLN A 203 2.58 4.17 10.54
N ALA A 204 3.50 3.24 10.39
CA ALA A 204 3.42 1.96 11.06
C ALA A 204 4.75 1.52 11.63
N MET A 205 4.66 0.69 12.67
CA MET A 205 5.77 -0.12 13.16
C MET A 205 5.47 -1.59 12.98
N LYS A 206 6.51 -2.37 12.68
CA LYS A 206 6.47 -3.82 12.54
C LYS A 206 7.60 -4.42 13.37
N THR A 207 7.32 -5.45 14.18
CA THR A 207 8.36 -6.12 14.98
C THR A 207 7.97 -7.54 15.37
N MET A 208 8.98 -8.36 15.64
CA MET A 208 8.86 -9.70 16.23
C MET A 208 9.35 -9.72 17.69
N SER A 209 9.64 -8.56 18.27
CA SER A 209 10.08 -8.45 19.66
C SER A 209 9.00 -8.92 20.62
N GLN A 210 9.27 -9.97 21.37
CA GLN A 210 8.30 -10.62 22.26
C GLN A 210 7.71 -9.72 23.34
N PRO A 211 8.43 -8.77 23.96
CA PRO A 211 7.84 -7.80 24.85
C PRO A 211 6.72 -6.96 24.21
N PHE A 212 6.92 -6.51 22.96
CA PHE A 212 5.90 -5.77 22.22
C PHE A 212 4.74 -6.68 21.81
N VAL A 213 5.01 -7.89 21.33
CA VAL A 213 3.97 -8.85 20.97
C VAL A 213 3.05 -9.11 22.16
N LYS A 214 3.61 -9.40 23.35
CA LYS A 214 2.84 -9.62 24.57
C LYS A 214 2.03 -8.38 24.97
N PHE A 215 2.66 -7.21 25.00
CA PHE A 215 1.99 -5.98 25.38
C PHE A 215 0.78 -5.69 24.48
N PHE A 216 0.95 -5.76 23.17
CA PHE A 216 -0.15 -5.48 22.23
C PHE A 216 -1.22 -6.57 22.22
N THR A 217 -0.85 -7.83 22.51
CA THR A 217 -1.84 -8.91 22.68
C THR A 217 -2.69 -8.66 23.93
N GLU A 218 -2.07 -8.29 25.05
CA GLU A 218 -2.79 -7.92 26.28
C GLU A 218 -3.66 -6.68 26.06
N PHE A 219 -3.13 -5.67 25.38
CA PHE A 219 -3.89 -4.46 25.02
C PHE A 219 -5.13 -4.79 24.18
N PHE A 220 -4.99 -5.66 23.15
CA PHE A 220 -6.11 -6.12 22.35
C PHE A 220 -7.21 -6.77 23.22
N TYR A 221 -6.84 -7.66 24.13
CA TYR A 221 -7.81 -8.32 25.01
C TYR A 221 -8.39 -7.40 26.07
N HIS A 222 -7.65 -6.41 26.55
CA HIS A 222 -8.21 -5.35 27.41
C HIS A 222 -9.30 -4.58 26.68
N ASP A 223 -9.07 -4.20 25.45
CA ASP A 223 -10.07 -3.50 24.64
C ASP A 223 -11.29 -4.38 24.33
N VAL A 224 -11.08 -5.66 24.01
CA VAL A 224 -12.19 -6.62 23.81
C VAL A 224 -13.00 -6.78 25.10
N ALA A 225 -12.34 -6.93 26.25
CA ALA A 225 -13.03 -7.07 27.53
C ALA A 225 -13.83 -5.80 27.86
N LEU A 226 -13.22 -4.64 27.70
CA LEU A 226 -13.85 -3.35 27.96
C LEU A 226 -15.06 -3.12 27.03
N ALA A 227 -14.91 -3.42 25.73
CA ALA A 227 -16.02 -3.32 24.77
C ALA A 227 -17.21 -4.21 25.18
N LYS A 228 -16.95 -5.47 25.57
CA LYS A 228 -18.00 -6.39 26.03
C LYS A 228 -18.68 -5.92 27.32
N ILE A 229 -17.89 -5.44 28.29
CA ILE A 229 -18.41 -4.98 29.59
C ILE A 229 -19.24 -3.71 29.38
N THR A 230 -18.75 -2.76 28.62
CA THR A 230 -19.44 -1.50 28.31
C THR A 230 -20.74 -1.79 27.56
N GLN A 231 -20.72 -2.65 26.55
CA GLN A 231 -21.92 -3.03 25.81
C GLN A 231 -22.99 -3.69 26.71
N LYS A 232 -22.56 -4.54 27.65
CA LYS A 232 -23.46 -5.26 28.55
C LYS A 232 -24.04 -4.39 29.66
N HIS A 233 -23.30 -3.41 30.14
CA HIS A 233 -23.65 -2.59 31.31
C HIS A 233 -23.65 -1.10 30.99
N HIS A 234 -24.02 -0.74 29.76
CA HIS A 234 -23.96 0.64 29.25
C HIS A 234 -24.65 1.63 30.19
N ASP A 235 -25.91 1.37 30.55
CA ASP A 235 -26.69 2.31 31.36
C ASP A 235 -26.05 2.55 32.73
N LEU A 236 -25.57 1.48 33.38
CA LEU A 236 -24.92 1.56 34.69
C LEU A 236 -23.65 2.44 34.64
N PHE A 237 -22.86 2.33 33.56
CA PHE A 237 -21.63 3.08 33.40
C PHE A 237 -21.86 4.53 32.99
N MET A 238 -22.96 4.81 32.30
CA MET A 238 -23.32 6.19 31.92
C MET A 238 -23.97 6.96 33.06
N GLU A 239 -24.48 6.32 34.10
CA GLU A 239 -24.98 6.94 35.32
C GLU A 239 -23.85 7.38 36.26
N ASP A 240 -22.67 6.75 36.20
CA ASP A 240 -21.50 7.10 37.01
C ASP A 240 -20.60 8.08 36.21
N GLU A 241 -20.56 9.34 36.64
CA GLU A 241 -19.82 10.40 35.95
C GLU A 241 -18.30 10.17 35.94
N GLU A 242 -17.73 9.48 36.93
CA GLU A 242 -16.31 9.16 36.97
C GLU A 242 -15.98 8.08 35.92
N ILE A 243 -16.76 7.00 35.90
CA ILE A 243 -16.61 5.90 34.92
C ILE A 243 -16.85 6.43 33.51
N LYS A 244 -17.91 7.18 33.31
CA LYS A 244 -18.23 7.81 32.01
C LYS A 244 -17.08 8.68 31.52
N SER A 245 -16.50 9.53 32.36
CA SER A 245 -15.35 10.37 32.01
C SER A 245 -14.13 9.55 31.62
N LEU A 246 -13.87 8.41 32.27
CA LEU A 246 -12.78 7.49 31.91
C LEU A 246 -13.04 6.78 30.58
N LEU A 247 -14.27 6.31 30.38
CA LEU A 247 -14.66 5.65 29.13
C LEU A 247 -14.53 6.60 27.93
N MET A 248 -14.97 7.85 28.08
CA MET A 248 -14.79 8.86 27.03
C MET A 248 -13.31 9.14 26.71
N LYS A 249 -12.42 9.12 27.71
CA LYS A 249 -10.97 9.22 27.45
C LYS A 249 -10.41 8.02 26.71
N LEU A 250 -11.00 6.86 26.91
CA LEU A 250 -10.63 5.58 26.25
C LEU A 250 -11.39 5.36 24.94
N ARG A 251 -12.23 6.30 24.52
CA ARG A 251 -12.99 6.22 23.24
C ARG A 251 -14.18 5.26 23.25
N TYR A 252 -14.73 4.96 24.43
CA TYR A 252 -15.91 4.11 24.63
C TYR A 252 -17.16 4.92 24.90
#